data_41aa9cf79269ebd16760440053c990a7
#
_entry.id   41aa9cf79269ebd16760440053c990a7
#
_cell.length_a   1.000
_cell.length_b   1.000
_cell.length_c   1.000
_cell.angle_alpha   90.00
_cell.angle_beta   90.00
_cell.angle_gamma   90.00
#
_symmetry.space_group_name_H-M   'P 1'
#
loop_
_entity.id
_entity.type
_entity.pdbx_description
1 polymer ?
#
loop_
_entity_poly.entity_id
_entity_poly.type
_entity_poly.pdbx_seq_one_letter_code
_entity_poly.pdbx_strand_id
1 'polypeptide(L)'
;MKIAIIGLGVAGSYLLHTLSKEHDVKGFEMQEAGEFNAVCAWGAAKSEMERIFERINIDFDKYVFFNGNNINLELKGKIRKVGCKGLVTYDKHQLELDLTKGLDANYGKRITPETFPSEDYELVIDATSLQRVMLPKINDQLLVPCVEYIVEYEKLPYDDFYVKPFSTASGYFWYFPLMKNTAYVGAGDYYRKHNEELDYFNKKH
;
A
#
# COMPACT_ATOMS: atom_id res chain seq x y z
N MET A 1 7.50 -3.38 -28.35
CA MET A 1 7.66 -4.66 -27.64
C MET A 1 6.30 -5.12 -27.16
N LYS A 2 6.11 -6.44 -27.08
CA LYS A 2 4.93 -7.04 -26.47
C LYS A 2 5.27 -7.41 -25.02
N ILE A 3 4.64 -6.77 -24.05
CA ILE A 3 5.01 -6.81 -22.63
C ILE A 3 3.83 -7.33 -21.81
N ALA A 4 4.10 -8.26 -20.88
CA ALA A 4 3.15 -8.64 -19.83
C ALA A 4 3.57 -8.09 -18.48
N ILE A 5 2.62 -7.56 -17.71
CA ILE A 5 2.81 -7.13 -16.32
C ILE A 5 1.90 -7.97 -15.42
N ILE A 6 2.49 -8.73 -14.51
CA ILE A 6 1.76 -9.59 -13.58
C ILE A 6 1.70 -8.89 -12.21
N GLY A 7 0.47 -8.60 -11.75
CA GLY A 7 0.17 -7.78 -10.57
C GLY A 7 -0.01 -6.30 -10.93
N LEU A 8 -1.20 -5.75 -10.63
CA LEU A 8 -1.57 -4.35 -10.91
C LEU A 8 -1.75 -3.52 -9.63
N GLY A 9 -0.95 -3.79 -8.60
CA GLY A 9 -0.75 -2.84 -7.50
C GLY A 9 -0.08 -1.55 -8.00
N VAL A 10 0.25 -0.59 -7.11
CA VAL A 10 0.79 0.73 -7.52
C VAL A 10 1.94 0.63 -8.53
N ALA A 11 2.89 -0.28 -8.31
CA ALA A 11 4.03 -0.42 -9.23
C ALA A 11 3.62 -0.96 -10.61
N GLY A 12 2.79 -2.03 -10.64
CA GLY A 12 2.36 -2.64 -11.90
C GLY A 12 1.41 -1.75 -12.70
N SER A 13 0.47 -1.08 -12.04
CA SER A 13 -0.43 -0.12 -12.69
C SER A 13 0.30 1.11 -13.22
N TYR A 14 1.30 1.62 -12.48
CA TYR A 14 2.19 2.70 -12.97
C TYR A 14 2.98 2.28 -14.21
N LEU A 15 3.55 1.07 -14.21
CA LEU A 15 4.27 0.54 -15.36
C LEU A 15 3.33 0.31 -16.55
N LEU A 16 2.13 -0.24 -16.33
CA LEU A 16 1.14 -0.38 -17.38
C LEU A 16 0.81 0.96 -18.01
N HIS A 17 0.51 1.98 -17.19
CA HIS A 17 0.21 3.33 -17.67
C HIS A 17 1.35 3.93 -18.50
N THR A 18 2.57 3.75 -18.05
CA THR A 18 3.74 4.39 -18.66
C THR A 18 4.14 3.69 -19.96
N LEU A 19 4.24 2.36 -19.92
CA LEU A 19 4.75 1.57 -21.05
C LEU A 19 3.74 1.42 -22.19
N SER A 20 2.42 1.49 -21.91
CA SER A 20 1.38 1.42 -22.95
C SER A 20 1.40 2.61 -23.91
N LYS A 21 2.16 3.67 -23.62
CA LYS A 21 2.33 4.80 -24.55
C LYS A 21 3.18 4.46 -25.77
N GLU A 22 4.07 3.47 -25.65
CA GLU A 22 5.07 3.16 -26.67
C GLU A 22 5.11 1.66 -27.02
N HIS A 23 4.43 0.81 -26.24
CA HIS A 23 4.51 -0.64 -26.34
C HIS A 23 3.13 -1.29 -26.31
N ASP A 24 3.02 -2.51 -26.81
CA ASP A 24 1.85 -3.39 -26.65
C ASP A 24 1.94 -4.07 -25.28
N VAL A 25 1.21 -3.52 -24.28
CA VAL A 25 1.33 -3.96 -22.90
C VAL A 25 0.01 -4.52 -22.38
N LYS A 26 0.07 -5.70 -21.76
CA LYS A 26 -1.05 -6.32 -21.06
C LYS A 26 -0.76 -6.45 -19.59
N GLY A 27 -1.68 -5.98 -18.77
CA GLY A 27 -1.65 -6.16 -17.33
C GLY A 27 -2.56 -7.29 -16.87
N PHE A 28 -2.15 -8.02 -15.82
CA PHE A 28 -2.91 -9.12 -15.23
C PHE A 28 -2.97 -8.94 -13.72
N GLU A 29 -4.19 -8.98 -13.16
CA GLU A 29 -4.42 -8.89 -11.72
C GLU A 29 -5.34 -10.04 -11.28
N MET A 30 -5.01 -10.69 -10.16
CA MET A 30 -5.80 -11.80 -9.66
C MET A 30 -7.11 -11.36 -8.99
N GLN A 31 -7.15 -10.14 -8.46
CA GLN A 31 -8.34 -9.56 -7.84
C GLN A 31 -9.28 -9.00 -8.91
N GLU A 32 -10.57 -8.94 -8.59
CA GLU A 32 -11.54 -8.22 -9.42
C GLU A 32 -11.31 -6.71 -9.31
N ALA A 33 -11.70 -5.95 -10.35
CA ALA A 33 -11.45 -4.50 -10.40
C ALA A 33 -12.08 -3.69 -9.24
N GLY A 34 -13.12 -4.22 -8.60
CA GLY A 34 -13.76 -3.62 -7.43
C GLY A 34 -13.23 -4.11 -6.09
N GLU A 35 -12.32 -5.08 -6.08
CA GLU A 35 -11.77 -5.68 -4.88
C GLU A 35 -10.39 -5.08 -4.55
N PHE A 36 -10.18 -4.75 -3.29
CA PHE A 36 -8.90 -4.25 -2.82
C PHE A 36 -8.55 -4.91 -1.48
N ASN A 37 -7.57 -5.80 -1.50
CA ASN A 37 -7.16 -6.60 -0.33
C ASN A 37 -5.68 -6.37 0.07
N ALA A 38 -5.11 -5.23 -0.28
CA ALA A 38 -3.73 -4.93 0.12
C ALA A 38 -3.69 -4.42 1.57
N VAL A 39 -3.02 -5.14 2.44
CA VAL A 39 -2.73 -4.68 3.81
C VAL A 39 -1.65 -3.60 3.73
N CYS A 40 -2.06 -2.35 3.87
CA CYS A 40 -1.18 -1.20 3.76
C CYS A 40 -1.89 0.04 4.33
N ALA A 41 -1.28 0.74 5.27
CA ALA A 41 -1.84 1.96 5.87
C ALA A 41 -1.97 3.16 4.91
N TRP A 42 -1.69 2.96 3.62
CA TRP A 42 -1.77 3.97 2.55
C TRP A 42 -0.97 5.24 2.83
N GLY A 43 0.07 5.11 3.64
CA GLY A 43 0.98 6.20 3.96
C GLY A 43 2.04 6.40 2.88
N ALA A 44 2.33 7.66 2.51
CA ALA A 44 3.38 7.99 1.54
C ALA A 44 4.02 9.35 1.83
N ALA A 45 5.24 9.55 1.32
CA ALA A 45 5.85 10.87 1.25
C ALA A 45 5.24 11.63 0.06
N LYS A 46 4.48 12.69 0.33
CA LYS A 46 3.73 13.45 -0.67
C LYS A 46 4.62 13.93 -1.82
N SER A 47 5.73 14.58 -1.50
CA SER A 47 6.65 15.15 -2.51
C SER A 47 7.25 14.09 -3.45
N GLU A 48 7.50 12.88 -2.95
CA GLU A 48 7.99 11.79 -3.80
C GLU A 48 6.90 11.26 -4.72
N MET A 49 5.68 11.12 -4.22
CA MET A 49 4.54 10.71 -5.03
C MET A 49 4.23 11.76 -6.11
N GLU A 50 4.17 13.05 -5.75
CA GLU A 50 3.99 14.14 -6.71
C GLU A 50 5.05 14.08 -7.82
N ARG A 51 6.33 13.96 -7.46
CA ARG A 51 7.44 13.87 -8.41
C ARG A 51 7.33 12.68 -9.38
N ILE A 52 6.81 11.54 -8.90
CA ILE A 52 6.63 10.33 -9.71
C ILE A 52 5.43 10.51 -10.66
N PHE A 53 4.30 10.99 -10.15
CA PHE A 53 3.05 11.06 -10.90
C PHE A 53 2.96 12.27 -11.84
N GLU A 54 3.68 13.35 -11.54
CA GLU A 54 3.84 14.50 -12.45
C GLU A 54 4.45 14.07 -13.81
N ARG A 55 5.36 13.10 -13.82
CA ARG A 55 5.96 12.57 -15.05
C ARG A 55 4.97 11.93 -16.02
N ILE A 56 3.82 11.54 -15.53
CA ILE A 56 2.74 10.93 -16.30
C ILE A 56 1.49 11.80 -16.36
N ASN A 57 1.59 13.08 -15.94
CA ASN A 57 0.51 14.07 -15.89
C ASN A 57 -0.67 13.65 -14.99
N ILE A 58 -0.40 12.97 -13.89
CA ILE A 58 -1.38 12.67 -12.85
C ILE A 58 -1.15 13.61 -11.67
N ASP A 59 -2.18 14.34 -11.29
CA ASP A 59 -2.23 15.16 -10.10
C ASP A 59 -2.48 14.28 -8.87
N PHE A 60 -1.42 14.01 -8.10
CA PHE A 60 -1.48 13.13 -6.93
C PHE A 60 -2.34 13.70 -5.81
N ASP A 61 -2.48 15.03 -5.72
CA ASP A 61 -3.28 15.68 -4.67
C ASP A 61 -4.76 15.26 -4.67
N LYS A 62 -5.28 14.85 -5.82
CA LYS A 62 -6.65 14.33 -5.93
C LYS A 62 -6.92 13.09 -5.10
N TYR A 63 -5.88 12.34 -4.78
CA TYR A 63 -5.97 11.09 -4.01
C TYR A 63 -5.65 11.27 -2.54
N VAL A 64 -5.14 12.44 -2.11
CA VAL A 64 -4.74 12.66 -0.73
C VAL A 64 -5.95 12.74 0.19
N PHE A 65 -6.03 11.85 1.18
CA PHE A 65 -7.04 11.85 2.22
C PHE A 65 -6.67 12.74 3.40
N PHE A 66 -5.43 12.61 3.87
CA PHE A 66 -4.94 13.35 5.02
C PHE A 66 -3.50 13.80 4.78
N ASN A 67 -3.19 15.04 5.17
CA ASN A 67 -1.84 15.61 5.06
C ASN A 67 -1.33 15.96 6.45
N GLY A 68 -0.42 15.13 6.96
CA GLY A 68 0.12 15.25 8.31
C GLY A 68 1.24 16.27 8.42
N ASN A 69 1.38 16.76 9.64
CA ASN A 69 2.48 17.65 10.03
C ASN A 69 3.43 16.97 11.02
N ASN A 70 2.92 16.02 11.78
CA ASN A 70 3.66 15.35 12.86
C ASN A 70 3.33 13.86 12.93
N ILE A 71 4.21 13.14 13.61
CA ILE A 71 3.90 11.81 14.16
C ILE A 71 3.86 11.95 15.69
N ASN A 72 2.76 11.55 16.29
CA ASN A 72 2.64 11.34 17.72
C ASN A 72 3.35 10.03 18.06
N LEU A 73 4.61 10.11 18.47
CA LEU A 73 5.45 8.94 18.78
C LEU A 73 5.35 8.61 20.27
N GLU A 74 4.76 7.46 20.61
CA GLU A 74 4.71 7.01 22.00
C GLU A 74 5.92 6.14 22.34
N LEU A 75 6.73 6.61 23.29
CA LEU A 75 7.89 5.90 23.84
C LEU A 75 7.77 5.80 25.36
N LYS A 76 7.76 4.58 25.89
CA LYS A 76 7.68 4.33 27.36
C LYS A 76 6.51 5.08 28.02
N GLY A 77 5.34 5.04 27.39
CA GLY A 77 4.12 5.68 27.88
C GLY A 77 4.08 7.21 27.77
N LYS A 78 5.06 7.83 27.10
CA LYS A 78 5.10 9.28 26.86
C LYS A 78 4.98 9.55 25.36
N ILE A 79 4.04 10.42 24.99
CA ILE A 79 3.86 10.88 23.61
C ILE A 79 4.76 12.08 23.34
N ARG A 80 5.48 12.03 22.22
CA ARG A 80 6.28 13.13 21.67
C ARG A 80 5.82 13.43 20.26
N LYS A 81 5.59 14.69 19.94
CA LYS A 81 5.34 15.12 18.55
C LYS A 81 6.67 15.25 17.82
N VAL A 82 6.81 14.48 16.75
CA VAL A 82 7.97 14.52 15.85
C VAL A 82 7.51 15.10 14.53
N GLY A 83 8.13 16.18 14.09
CA GLY A 83 7.79 16.80 12.80
C GLY A 83 7.93 15.80 11.63
N CYS A 84 6.88 15.66 10.84
CA CYS A 84 6.84 14.78 9.68
C CYS A 84 6.01 15.43 8.57
N LYS A 85 6.41 16.65 8.19
CA LYS A 85 5.71 17.40 7.14
C LYS A 85 5.77 16.64 5.82
N GLY A 86 4.59 16.46 5.20
CA GLY A 86 4.45 15.81 3.91
C GLY A 86 4.30 14.27 3.98
N LEU A 87 4.11 13.70 5.17
CA LEU A 87 3.53 12.37 5.26
C LEU A 87 2.03 12.49 4.99
N VAL A 88 1.51 11.70 4.06
CA VAL A 88 0.09 11.69 3.70
C VAL A 88 -0.49 10.29 3.75
N THR A 89 -1.81 10.18 3.95
CA THR A 89 -2.57 9.02 3.49
C THR A 89 -3.31 9.38 2.22
N TYR A 90 -3.51 8.40 1.33
CA TYR A 90 -4.11 8.64 0.03
C TYR A 90 -4.97 7.46 -0.42
N ASP A 91 -5.89 7.70 -1.35
CA ASP A 91 -6.72 6.66 -1.97
C ASP A 91 -5.90 5.83 -2.94
N LYS A 92 -5.24 4.83 -2.40
CA LYS A 92 -4.41 3.92 -3.17
C LYS A 92 -5.22 3.12 -4.19
N HIS A 93 -6.42 2.68 -3.82
CA HIS A 93 -7.28 1.90 -4.70
C HIS A 93 -7.75 2.71 -5.90
N GLN A 94 -8.27 3.93 -5.67
CA GLN A 94 -8.70 4.79 -6.76
C GLN A 94 -7.54 5.19 -7.68
N LEU A 95 -6.35 5.43 -7.12
CA LEU A 95 -5.15 5.68 -7.90
C LEU A 95 -4.79 4.51 -8.82
N GLU A 96 -4.83 3.27 -8.32
CA GLU A 96 -4.55 2.06 -9.11
C GLU A 96 -5.57 1.87 -10.25
N LEU A 97 -6.86 2.11 -9.98
CA LEU A 97 -7.92 2.06 -10.99
C LEU A 97 -7.74 3.14 -12.06
N ASP A 98 -7.43 4.36 -11.68
CA ASP A 98 -7.24 5.46 -12.62
C ASP A 98 -5.99 5.25 -13.50
N LEU A 99 -4.93 4.66 -12.96
CA LEU A 99 -3.72 4.29 -13.70
C LEU A 99 -3.96 3.24 -14.78
N THR A 100 -4.94 2.37 -14.58
CA THR A 100 -5.25 1.27 -15.52
C THR A 100 -6.42 1.56 -16.44
N LYS A 101 -7.11 2.68 -16.21
CA LYS A 101 -8.33 3.04 -16.92
C LYS A 101 -8.11 3.16 -18.44
N GLY A 102 -8.87 2.40 -19.20
CA GLY A 102 -8.81 2.41 -20.67
C GLY A 102 -7.60 1.70 -21.27
N LEU A 103 -6.81 1.01 -20.46
CA LEU A 103 -5.67 0.18 -20.87
C LEU A 103 -6.05 -1.32 -20.87
N ASP A 104 -5.19 -2.15 -21.45
CA ASP A 104 -5.39 -3.62 -21.47
C ASP A 104 -5.05 -4.23 -20.10
N ALA A 105 -5.93 -3.98 -19.11
CA ALA A 105 -5.85 -4.47 -17.75
C ALA A 105 -6.86 -5.61 -17.54
N ASN A 106 -6.37 -6.81 -17.26
CA ASN A 106 -7.16 -8.02 -17.11
C ASN A 106 -7.26 -8.40 -15.64
N TYR A 107 -8.37 -8.04 -15.00
CA TYR A 107 -8.70 -8.35 -13.62
C TYR A 107 -9.33 -9.74 -13.46
N GLY A 108 -9.34 -10.28 -12.25
CA GLY A 108 -9.83 -11.64 -11.97
C GLY A 108 -8.99 -12.74 -12.60
N LYS A 109 -7.75 -12.45 -12.99
CA LYS A 109 -6.86 -13.37 -13.70
C LYS A 109 -5.67 -13.79 -12.85
N ARG A 110 -5.83 -14.91 -12.15
CA ARG A 110 -4.72 -15.54 -11.43
C ARG A 110 -3.74 -16.16 -12.43
N ILE A 111 -2.53 -15.65 -12.46
CA ILE A 111 -1.42 -16.16 -13.28
C ILE A 111 -0.57 -17.14 -12.46
N THR A 112 -0.10 -18.23 -13.11
CA THR A 112 0.94 -19.11 -12.59
C THR A 112 2.00 -19.36 -13.67
N PRO A 113 3.24 -19.68 -13.32
CA PRO A 113 4.30 -19.94 -14.30
C PRO A 113 3.94 -21.06 -15.30
N GLU A 114 3.18 -22.08 -14.83
CA GLU A 114 2.84 -23.26 -15.61
C GLU A 114 1.75 -22.98 -16.66
N THR A 115 0.90 -22.00 -16.41
CA THR A 115 -0.27 -21.71 -17.28
C THR A 115 -0.12 -20.44 -18.10
N PHE A 116 0.89 -19.61 -17.78
CA PHE A 116 1.10 -18.35 -18.46
C PHE A 116 1.97 -18.53 -19.72
N PRO A 117 1.50 -18.13 -20.92
CA PRO A 117 2.24 -18.27 -22.16
C PRO A 117 3.34 -17.19 -22.26
N SER A 118 4.40 -17.34 -21.46
CA SER A 118 5.50 -16.35 -21.39
C SER A 118 6.19 -16.12 -22.72
N GLU A 119 6.21 -17.13 -23.59
CA GLU A 119 6.77 -17.10 -24.94
C GLU A 119 6.03 -16.18 -25.90
N ASP A 120 4.79 -15.83 -25.59
CA ASP A 120 4.00 -14.86 -26.36
C ASP A 120 4.44 -13.42 -26.14
N TYR A 121 5.32 -13.16 -25.18
CA TYR A 121 5.79 -11.83 -24.76
C TYR A 121 7.30 -11.71 -24.88
N GLU A 122 7.77 -10.54 -25.33
CA GLU A 122 9.20 -10.22 -25.37
C GLU A 122 9.75 -9.87 -23.98
N LEU A 123 8.87 -9.42 -23.06
CA LEU A 123 9.20 -9.11 -21.67
C LEU A 123 8.02 -9.46 -20.75
N VAL A 124 8.32 -10.15 -19.65
CA VAL A 124 7.37 -10.40 -18.56
C VAL A 124 7.88 -9.72 -17.30
N ILE A 125 7.08 -8.83 -16.73
CA ILE A 125 7.40 -8.08 -15.52
C ILE A 125 6.57 -8.65 -14.38
N ASP A 126 7.24 -9.19 -13.35
CA ASP A 126 6.59 -9.62 -12.11
C ASP A 126 6.51 -8.46 -11.11
N ALA A 127 5.32 -7.89 -10.96
CA ALA A 127 5.00 -6.83 -10.01
C ALA A 127 4.14 -7.35 -8.83
N THR A 128 4.19 -8.67 -8.55
CA THR A 128 3.38 -9.32 -7.52
C THR A 128 3.95 -9.25 -6.10
N SER A 129 4.94 -8.39 -5.88
CA SER A 129 5.56 -8.13 -4.56
C SER A 129 6.10 -9.43 -3.94
N LEU A 130 5.68 -9.77 -2.72
CA LEU A 130 6.12 -10.96 -1.98
C LEU A 130 5.71 -12.28 -2.66
N GLN A 131 4.69 -12.25 -3.52
CA GLN A 131 4.22 -13.44 -4.21
C GLN A 131 5.26 -13.99 -5.19
N ARG A 132 6.02 -13.08 -5.87
CA ARG A 132 7.05 -13.46 -6.85
C ARG A 132 6.58 -14.59 -7.76
N VAL A 133 5.43 -14.36 -8.41
CA VAL A 133 4.71 -15.41 -9.16
C VAL A 133 5.57 -15.96 -10.29
N MET A 134 6.24 -15.08 -11.04
CA MET A 134 7.09 -15.46 -12.18
C MET A 134 8.60 -15.54 -11.84
N LEU A 135 8.97 -15.19 -10.62
CA LEU A 135 10.35 -15.13 -10.16
C LEU A 135 10.65 -16.24 -9.15
N PRO A 136 11.91 -16.68 -9.03
CA PRO A 136 12.31 -17.63 -7.98
C PRO A 136 11.94 -17.11 -6.59
N LYS A 137 11.45 -18.01 -5.73
CA LYS A 137 11.18 -17.67 -4.33
C LYS A 137 12.46 -17.32 -3.59
N ILE A 138 12.38 -16.36 -2.66
CA ILE A 138 13.48 -16.03 -1.76
C ILE A 138 13.34 -16.90 -0.51
N ASN A 139 14.34 -17.72 -0.22
CA ASN A 139 14.25 -18.69 0.87
C ASN A 139 14.41 -18.06 2.26
N ASP A 140 15.19 -16.98 2.37
CA ASP A 140 15.55 -16.34 3.65
C ASP A 140 14.82 -15.01 3.86
N GLN A 141 13.49 -14.98 3.60
CA GLN A 141 12.68 -13.79 3.83
C GLN A 141 12.33 -13.64 5.30
N LEU A 142 12.64 -12.46 5.86
CA LEU A 142 12.06 -12.05 7.14
C LEU A 142 10.67 -11.47 6.88
N LEU A 143 9.63 -12.21 7.29
CA LEU A 143 8.24 -11.78 7.19
C LEU A 143 7.74 -11.35 8.55
N VAL A 144 7.23 -10.13 8.63
CA VAL A 144 6.58 -9.58 9.83
C VAL A 144 5.07 -9.63 9.62
N PRO A 145 4.34 -10.48 10.38
CA PRO A 145 2.89 -10.51 10.29
C PRO A 145 2.29 -9.19 10.76
N CYS A 146 1.32 -8.70 9.99
CA CYS A 146 0.63 -7.46 10.25
C CYS A 146 -0.88 -7.68 10.22
N VAL A 147 -1.60 -6.92 11.03
CA VAL A 147 -3.06 -6.82 11.01
C VAL A 147 -3.45 -5.35 10.93
N GLU A 148 -4.46 -5.03 10.14
CA GLU A 148 -4.92 -3.66 9.95
C GLU A 148 -6.44 -3.62 9.78
N TYR A 149 -7.06 -2.57 10.31
CA TYR A 149 -8.47 -2.29 10.21
C TYR A 149 -8.72 -0.84 9.81
N ILE A 150 -9.79 -0.58 9.06
CA ILE A 150 -10.39 0.75 8.95
C ILE A 150 -11.34 0.89 10.13
N VAL A 151 -11.13 1.90 10.95
CA VAL A 151 -11.94 2.18 12.14
C VAL A 151 -12.59 3.53 11.98
N GLU A 152 -13.90 3.58 12.25
CA GLU A 152 -14.65 4.83 12.35
C GLU A 152 -14.79 5.21 13.83
N TYR A 153 -14.52 6.47 14.14
CA TYR A 153 -14.57 7.01 15.51
C TYR A 153 -15.65 8.07 15.63
N GLU A 154 -16.28 8.19 16.79
CA GLU A 154 -17.10 9.36 17.11
C GLU A 154 -16.26 10.64 17.13
N LYS A 155 -15.05 10.52 17.66
CA LYS A 155 -14.03 11.57 17.69
C LYS A 155 -12.65 10.92 17.51
N LEU A 156 -11.88 11.43 16.55
CA LEU A 156 -10.52 10.93 16.31
C LEU A 156 -9.66 11.00 17.58
N PRO A 157 -8.98 9.91 17.97
CA PRO A 157 -8.14 9.87 19.16
C PRO A 157 -6.90 10.75 19.04
N TYR A 158 -6.43 10.99 17.83
CA TYR A 158 -5.29 11.86 17.52
C TYR A 158 -5.61 12.75 16.32
N ASP A 159 -5.07 13.95 16.35
CA ASP A 159 -5.17 14.97 15.30
C ASP A 159 -4.18 14.76 14.14
N ASP A 160 -3.26 13.80 14.27
CA ASP A 160 -2.19 13.52 13.32
C ASP A 160 -1.79 12.04 13.41
N PHE A 161 -0.82 11.61 12.63
CA PHE A 161 -0.28 10.25 12.69
C PHE A 161 0.15 9.86 14.11
N TYR A 162 -0.04 8.59 14.44
CA TYR A 162 0.44 8.05 15.70
C TYR A 162 1.17 6.73 15.47
N VAL A 163 2.31 6.55 16.13
CA VAL A 163 3.13 5.35 16.08
C VAL A 163 3.60 5.00 17.49
N LYS A 164 3.48 3.73 17.84
CA LYS A 164 4.00 3.17 19.09
C LYS A 164 4.88 1.96 18.79
N PRO A 165 6.22 2.10 18.81
CA PRO A 165 7.12 0.96 18.75
C PRO A 165 6.93 0.02 19.94
N PHE A 166 7.03 -1.27 19.72
CA PHE A 166 6.98 -2.25 20.81
C PHE A 166 8.27 -2.24 21.62
N SER A 167 8.17 -2.57 22.92
CA SER A 167 9.31 -2.57 23.84
C SER A 167 10.41 -3.56 23.42
N THR A 168 10.05 -4.59 22.68
CA THR A 168 10.95 -5.61 22.12
C THR A 168 11.68 -5.15 20.85
N ALA A 169 11.36 -3.97 20.32
CA ALA A 169 11.81 -3.48 19.01
C ALA A 169 11.50 -4.46 17.84
N SER A 170 10.51 -5.34 18.02
CA SER A 170 10.13 -6.37 17.06
C SER A 170 9.02 -5.94 16.09
N GLY A 171 8.45 -4.77 16.33
CA GLY A 171 7.35 -4.22 15.55
C GLY A 171 6.84 -2.91 16.11
N TYR A 172 5.71 -2.48 15.58
CA TYR A 172 5.06 -1.25 16.03
C TYR A 172 3.56 -1.29 15.74
N PHE A 173 2.83 -0.48 16.49
CA PHE A 173 1.44 -0.11 16.27
C PHE A 173 1.38 1.21 15.51
N TRP A 174 0.40 1.38 14.61
CA TRP A 174 0.15 2.63 13.90
C TRP A 174 -1.33 3.02 13.91
N TYR A 175 -1.57 4.32 13.89
CA TYR A 175 -2.85 4.95 13.62
C TYR A 175 -2.60 6.03 12.56
N PHE A 176 -3.25 5.87 11.40
CA PHE A 176 -3.08 6.74 10.25
C PHE A 176 -4.43 7.31 9.85
N PRO A 177 -4.64 8.64 10.07
CA PRO A 177 -5.89 9.29 9.70
C PRO A 177 -6.21 9.12 8.22
N LEU A 178 -7.50 8.96 7.93
CA LEU A 178 -8.07 8.99 6.58
C LEU A 178 -9.00 10.19 6.45
N MET A 179 -10.08 10.04 5.69
CA MET A 179 -11.10 11.07 5.57
C MET A 179 -12.09 11.03 6.74
N LYS A 180 -12.67 12.19 7.08
CA LYS A 180 -13.68 12.34 8.12
C LYS A 180 -13.17 11.81 9.48
N ASN A 181 -13.94 10.92 10.08
CA ASN A 181 -13.64 10.31 11.38
C ASN A 181 -13.09 8.88 11.26
N THR A 182 -12.42 8.56 10.14
CA THR A 182 -11.85 7.23 9.89
C THR A 182 -10.34 7.24 9.96
N ALA A 183 -9.76 6.10 10.34
CA ALA A 183 -8.32 5.88 10.32
C ALA A 183 -8.00 4.41 10.00
N TYR A 184 -6.83 4.18 9.40
CA TYR A 184 -6.19 2.88 9.44
C TYR A 184 -5.53 2.68 10.79
N VAL A 185 -5.90 1.59 11.45
CA VAL A 185 -5.32 1.17 12.74
C VAL A 185 -4.75 -0.21 12.56
N GLY A 186 -3.48 -0.36 12.82
CA GLY A 186 -2.83 -1.64 12.62
C GLY A 186 -1.60 -1.84 13.49
N ALA A 187 -1.13 -3.06 13.49
CA ALA A 187 0.09 -3.45 14.16
C ALA A 187 0.80 -4.57 13.40
N GLY A 188 2.12 -4.50 13.38
CA GLY A 188 2.97 -5.57 12.90
C GLY A 188 3.99 -5.95 13.95
N ASP A 189 4.22 -7.26 14.15
CA ASP A 189 5.17 -7.73 15.14
C ASP A 189 5.80 -9.07 14.71
N TYR A 190 7.11 -9.12 14.73
CA TYR A 190 7.85 -10.34 14.41
C TYR A 190 7.47 -11.52 15.33
N TYR A 191 7.21 -11.27 16.64
CA TYR A 191 6.79 -12.27 17.61
C TYR A 191 5.28 -12.50 17.68
N ARG A 192 4.51 -11.92 16.73
CA ARG A 192 3.04 -12.07 16.60
C ARG A 192 2.22 -11.59 17.79
N LYS A 193 2.72 -10.61 18.54
CA LYS A 193 2.01 -10.01 19.69
C LYS A 193 1.17 -8.80 19.32
N HIS A 194 1.00 -8.54 18.02
CA HIS A 194 0.29 -7.37 17.50
C HIS A 194 -1.17 -7.26 17.97
N ASN A 195 -1.86 -8.37 18.22
CA ASN A 195 -3.24 -8.35 18.68
C ASN A 195 -3.39 -7.73 20.08
N GLU A 196 -2.43 -7.97 21.00
CA GLU A 196 -2.46 -7.41 22.35
C GLU A 196 -2.46 -5.86 22.33
N GLU A 197 -1.69 -5.27 21.45
CA GLU A 197 -1.58 -3.82 21.30
C GLU A 197 -2.82 -3.22 20.59
N LEU A 198 -3.38 -3.92 19.61
CA LEU A 198 -4.64 -3.53 18.97
C LEU A 198 -5.80 -3.55 19.97
N ASP A 199 -5.92 -4.60 20.77
CA ASP A 199 -6.92 -4.72 21.81
C ASP A 199 -6.79 -3.63 22.88
N TYR A 200 -5.55 -3.32 23.28
CA TYR A 200 -5.28 -2.22 24.21
C TYR A 200 -5.72 -0.88 23.65
N PHE A 201 -5.36 -0.59 22.40
CA PHE A 201 -5.72 0.67 21.76
C PHE A 201 -7.23 0.82 21.59
N ASN A 202 -7.92 -0.21 21.10
CA ASN A 202 -9.37 -0.20 20.90
C ASN A 202 -10.16 -0.11 22.21
N LYS A 203 -9.63 -0.59 23.34
CA LYS A 203 -10.25 -0.44 24.66
C LYS A 203 -10.07 0.96 25.26
N LYS A 204 -9.02 1.68 24.83
CA LYS A 204 -8.70 3.00 25.32
C LYS A 204 -9.41 4.12 24.58
N HIS A 205 -9.75 3.89 23.33
CA HIS A 205 -10.34 4.86 22.39
C HIS A 205 -11.64 4.37 21.79
#